data_90a595a0dd5d58364dd254a6e6524359
#
_entry.id   90a595a0dd5d58364dd254a6e6524359
#
_cell.length_a   1.000
_cell.length_b   1.000
_cell.length_c   1.000
_cell.angle_alpha   90.00
_cell.angle_beta   90.00
_cell.angle_gamma   90.00
#
_symmetry.space_group_name_H-M   'P 1'
#
loop_
_entity.id
_entity.type
_entity.pdbx_description
1 polymer ?
#
loop_
_entity_poly.entity_id
_entity_poly.type
_entity_poly.pdbx_seq_one_letter_code
_entity_poly.pdbx_strand_id
1 'polypeptide(L)'
;DYQQALDRYYAQGPVPDWRNRYISTYASAHPAEDWAESWGHYLHIYDALETAAAHGLSGHWPSEMDIAERIETWRALSVTLNELNRSMGRSDAYPFVLNTAVEQKLTFVDRVIHQLQTQR
;
A
#
# COMPACT_ATOMS: atom_id res chain seq x y z
N ASP A 1 -6.18 -7.36 23.27
CA ASP A 1 -6.86 -6.07 23.45
C ASP A 1 -6.18 -4.99 22.62
N TYR A 2 -7.02 -4.22 21.90
CA TYR A 2 -6.56 -3.18 20.98
C TYR A 2 -5.76 -2.09 21.70
N GLN A 3 -6.29 -1.60 22.82
CA GLN A 3 -5.63 -0.53 23.56
C GLN A 3 -4.28 -0.97 24.14
N GLN A 4 -4.21 -2.19 24.64
CA GLN A 4 -2.94 -2.73 25.14
C GLN A 4 -1.90 -2.88 24.00
N ALA A 5 -2.34 -3.27 22.82
CA ALA A 5 -1.45 -3.38 21.67
C ALA A 5 -0.90 -2.02 21.24
N LEU A 6 -1.75 -0.99 21.21
CA LEU A 6 -1.30 0.37 20.92
C LEU A 6 -0.34 0.90 21.97
N ASP A 7 -0.66 0.68 23.25
CA ASP A 7 0.21 1.11 24.34
C ASP A 7 1.58 0.46 24.24
N ARG A 8 1.63 -0.82 23.91
CA ARG A 8 2.89 -1.54 23.70
C ARG A 8 3.67 -0.96 22.53
N TYR A 9 2.98 -0.66 21.43
CA TYR A 9 3.62 -0.10 20.24
C TYR A 9 4.26 1.25 20.56
N TYR A 10 3.54 2.14 21.24
CA TYR A 10 4.07 3.46 21.58
C TYR A 10 5.17 3.40 22.64
N ALA A 11 5.17 2.39 23.51
CA ALA A 11 6.20 2.22 24.52
C ALA A 11 7.45 1.51 24.00
N GLN A 12 7.31 0.49 23.14
CA GLN A 12 8.38 -0.42 22.74
C GLN A 12 8.74 -0.35 21.26
N GLY A 13 7.94 0.36 20.46
CA GLY A 13 8.13 0.43 19.02
C GLY A 13 7.55 -0.78 18.29
N PRO A 14 7.80 -0.86 16.96
CA PRO A 14 7.27 -1.96 16.16
C PRO A 14 7.95 -3.29 16.48
N VAL A 15 7.32 -4.40 16.07
CA VAL A 15 7.93 -5.71 16.20
C VAL A 15 9.22 -5.77 15.37
N PRO A 16 10.26 -6.55 15.80
CA PRO A 16 11.58 -6.50 15.15
C PRO A 16 11.57 -6.85 13.67
N ASP A 17 10.69 -7.73 13.20
CA ASP A 17 10.62 -8.17 11.81
C ASP A 17 9.49 -7.51 11.03
N TRP A 18 9.06 -6.32 11.43
CA TRP A 18 7.90 -5.66 10.82
C TRP A 18 8.07 -5.46 9.30
N ARG A 19 9.29 -5.24 8.83
CA ARG A 19 9.56 -5.01 7.40
C ARG A 19 9.18 -6.20 6.52
N ASN A 20 9.23 -7.40 7.06
CA ASN A 20 8.90 -8.62 6.33
C ASN A 20 7.42 -8.95 6.35
N ARG A 21 6.63 -8.28 7.19
CA ARG A 21 5.25 -8.66 7.47
C ARG A 21 4.24 -7.54 7.30
N TYR A 22 4.67 -6.29 7.41
CA TYR A 22 3.77 -5.13 7.44
C TYR A 22 4.26 -4.03 6.51
N ILE A 23 3.31 -3.24 5.99
CA ILE A 23 3.63 -2.15 5.08
C ILE A 23 4.24 -0.97 5.81
N SER A 24 3.95 -0.81 7.11
CA SER A 24 4.44 0.28 7.94
C SER A 24 4.67 -0.19 9.36
N THR A 25 5.41 0.61 10.14
CA THR A 25 5.58 0.32 11.57
C THR A 25 4.24 0.34 12.29
N TYR A 26 3.38 1.28 11.96
CA TYR A 26 2.08 1.43 12.62
C TYR A 26 1.16 0.24 12.34
N ALA A 27 1.21 -0.34 11.15
CA ALA A 27 0.43 -1.53 10.82
C ALA A 27 0.76 -2.71 11.76
N SER A 28 2.00 -2.77 12.27
CA SER A 28 2.41 -3.84 13.19
C SER A 28 1.80 -3.72 14.58
N ALA A 29 1.18 -2.58 14.91
CA ALA A 29 0.66 -2.32 16.25
C ALA A 29 -0.53 -3.22 16.59
N HIS A 30 -1.41 -3.48 15.64
CA HIS A 30 -2.61 -4.31 15.85
C HIS A 30 -3.19 -4.72 14.49
N PRO A 31 -3.85 -5.91 14.41
CA PRO A 31 -4.49 -6.34 13.15
C PRO A 31 -5.48 -5.33 12.57
N ALA A 32 -6.20 -4.55 13.40
CA ALA A 32 -7.10 -3.52 12.91
C ALA A 32 -6.34 -2.42 12.19
N GLU A 33 -5.15 -2.05 12.67
CA GLU A 33 -4.31 -1.06 12.01
C GLU A 33 -3.70 -1.61 10.73
N ASP A 34 -3.31 -2.88 10.71
CA ASP A 34 -2.81 -3.54 9.52
C ASP A 34 -3.89 -3.56 8.43
N TRP A 35 -5.13 -3.86 8.80
CA TRP A 35 -6.27 -3.84 7.88
C TRP A 35 -6.50 -2.43 7.32
N ALA A 36 -6.54 -1.42 8.20
CA ALA A 36 -6.77 -0.03 7.80
C ALA A 36 -5.65 0.48 6.89
N GLU A 37 -4.39 0.20 7.24
CA GLU A 37 -3.24 0.60 6.43
C GLU A 37 -3.26 -0.07 5.06
N SER A 38 -3.61 -1.37 5.00
CA SER A 38 -3.69 -2.09 3.73
C SER A 38 -4.79 -1.52 2.84
N TRP A 39 -5.97 -1.18 3.39
CA TRP A 39 -7.03 -0.52 2.64
C TRP A 39 -6.58 0.84 2.12
N GLY A 40 -5.97 1.66 2.99
CA GLY A 40 -5.49 2.97 2.60
C GLY A 40 -4.50 2.91 1.46
N HIS A 41 -3.52 2.01 1.53
CA HIS A 41 -2.54 1.84 0.46
C HIS A 41 -3.17 1.30 -0.82
N TYR A 42 -4.12 0.37 -0.72
CA TYR A 42 -4.84 -0.12 -1.89
C TYR A 42 -5.53 1.03 -2.63
N LEU A 43 -6.25 1.88 -1.90
CA LEU A 43 -6.98 3.02 -2.50
C LEU A 43 -6.02 4.05 -3.07
N HIS A 44 -4.94 4.37 -2.35
CA HIS A 44 -3.94 5.34 -2.81
C HIS A 44 -3.24 4.86 -4.08
N ILE A 45 -2.90 3.57 -4.15
CA ILE A 45 -2.28 2.99 -5.34
C ILE A 45 -3.24 3.09 -6.53
N TYR A 46 -4.50 2.73 -6.32
CA TYR A 46 -5.50 2.81 -7.39
C TYR A 46 -5.66 4.25 -7.89
N ASP A 47 -5.83 5.20 -6.98
CA ASP A 47 -6.00 6.60 -7.33
C ASP A 47 -4.77 7.18 -8.03
N ALA A 48 -3.57 6.81 -7.55
CA ALA A 48 -2.32 7.27 -8.17
C ALA A 48 -2.17 6.71 -9.58
N LEU A 49 -2.56 5.46 -9.80
CA LEU A 49 -2.52 4.84 -11.13
C LEU A 49 -3.54 5.48 -12.08
N GLU A 50 -4.71 5.87 -11.58
CA GLU A 50 -5.67 6.63 -12.39
C GLU A 50 -5.07 7.97 -12.83
N THR A 51 -4.44 8.68 -11.91
CA THR A 51 -3.77 9.95 -12.22
C THR A 51 -2.66 9.75 -13.24
N ALA A 52 -1.83 8.72 -13.06
CA ALA A 52 -0.75 8.40 -13.99
C ALA A 52 -1.29 8.10 -15.40
N ALA A 53 -2.36 7.33 -15.49
CA ALA A 53 -3.00 7.03 -16.78
C ALA A 53 -3.55 8.29 -17.43
N ALA A 54 -4.19 9.16 -16.66
CA ALA A 54 -4.76 10.43 -17.16
C ALA A 54 -3.68 11.34 -17.74
N HIS A 55 -2.46 11.29 -17.22
CA HIS A 55 -1.34 12.12 -17.66
C HIS A 55 -0.39 11.39 -18.63
N GLY A 56 -0.76 10.21 -19.10
CA GLY A 56 0.05 9.46 -20.07
C GLY A 56 1.29 8.78 -19.49
N LEU A 57 1.41 8.66 -18.17
CA LEU A 57 2.53 8.00 -17.51
C LEU A 57 2.34 6.48 -17.39
N SER A 58 1.13 6.01 -17.64
CA SER A 58 0.79 4.58 -17.66
C SER A 58 -0.03 4.31 -18.90
N GLY A 59 0.27 3.20 -19.59
CA GLY A 59 -0.41 2.83 -20.82
C GLY A 59 -1.82 2.30 -20.63
N HIS A 60 -2.17 1.92 -19.41
CA HIS A 60 -3.48 1.34 -19.11
C HIS A 60 -4.06 1.97 -17.85
N TRP A 61 -5.40 1.97 -17.76
CA TRP A 61 -6.10 2.41 -16.56
C TRP A 61 -6.09 1.29 -15.52
N PRO A 62 -6.07 1.60 -14.21
CA PRO A 62 -6.09 0.55 -13.18
C PRO A 62 -7.33 -0.34 -13.25
N SER A 63 -8.45 0.18 -13.75
CA SER A 63 -9.66 -0.62 -13.96
C SER A 63 -9.48 -1.73 -15.01
N GLU A 64 -8.48 -1.60 -15.87
CA GLU A 64 -8.14 -2.58 -16.91
C GLU A 64 -7.11 -3.60 -16.45
N MET A 65 -6.55 -3.42 -15.25
CA MET A 65 -5.49 -4.26 -14.68
C MET A 65 -6.05 -5.14 -13.58
N ASP A 66 -5.50 -6.35 -13.44
CA ASP A 66 -5.72 -7.13 -12.23
C ASP A 66 -4.83 -6.58 -11.10
N ILE A 67 -4.99 -7.12 -9.89
CA ILE A 67 -4.23 -6.62 -8.74
C ILE A 67 -2.72 -6.82 -8.89
N ALA A 68 -2.30 -7.92 -9.49
CA ALA A 68 -0.87 -8.18 -9.71
C ALA A 68 -0.26 -7.14 -10.66
N GLU A 69 -0.95 -6.80 -11.74
CA GLU A 69 -0.51 -5.77 -12.67
C GLU A 69 -0.48 -4.39 -12.02
N ARG A 70 -1.47 -4.06 -11.19
CA ARG A 70 -1.50 -2.78 -10.47
C ARG A 70 -0.29 -2.66 -9.55
N ILE A 71 0.03 -3.71 -8.79
CA ILE A 71 1.17 -3.70 -7.88
C ILE A 71 2.48 -3.53 -8.65
N GLU A 72 2.68 -4.26 -9.74
CA GLU A 72 3.90 -4.14 -10.54
C GLU A 72 4.03 -2.77 -11.21
N THR A 73 2.94 -2.25 -11.76
CA THR A 73 2.92 -0.92 -12.36
C THR A 73 3.24 0.15 -11.32
N TRP A 74 2.68 0.02 -10.12
CA TRP A 74 2.95 0.95 -9.03
C TRP A 74 4.39 0.87 -8.55
N ARG A 75 4.97 -0.33 -8.48
CA ARG A 75 6.38 -0.48 -8.10
C ARG A 75 7.28 0.33 -9.02
N ALA A 76 7.11 0.19 -10.33
CA ALA A 76 7.92 0.92 -11.29
C ALA A 76 7.69 2.43 -11.21
N LEU A 77 6.44 2.84 -11.12
CA LEU A 77 6.08 4.26 -11.06
C LEU A 77 6.56 4.91 -9.78
N SER A 78 6.41 4.24 -8.62
CA SER A 78 6.81 4.80 -7.34
C SER A 78 8.32 4.96 -7.21
N VAL A 79 9.11 4.06 -7.80
CA VAL A 79 10.56 4.21 -7.86
C VAL A 79 10.93 5.50 -8.61
N THR A 80 10.33 5.72 -9.76
CA THR A 80 10.56 6.93 -10.55
C THR A 80 10.13 8.19 -9.79
N LEU A 81 8.97 8.15 -9.16
CA LEU A 81 8.46 9.26 -8.37
C LEU A 81 9.39 9.59 -7.20
N ASN A 82 9.88 8.58 -6.51
CA ASN A 82 10.83 8.75 -5.40
C ASN A 82 12.13 9.36 -5.89
N GLU A 83 12.65 8.90 -7.02
CA GLU A 83 13.88 9.44 -7.60
C GLU A 83 13.72 10.89 -8.04
N LEU A 84 12.58 11.23 -8.64
CA LEU A 84 12.28 12.62 -9.01
C LEU A 84 12.24 13.52 -7.78
N ASN A 85 11.61 13.05 -6.71
CA ASN A 85 11.61 13.81 -5.44
C ASN A 85 13.02 14.02 -4.91
N ARG A 86 13.86 12.99 -4.91
CA ARG A 86 15.25 13.09 -4.48
C ARG A 86 16.04 14.08 -5.32
N SER A 87 15.80 14.09 -6.63
CA SER A 87 16.45 15.02 -7.55
C SER A 87 16.14 16.49 -7.21
N MET A 88 15.00 16.75 -6.58
CA MET A 88 14.60 18.08 -6.15
C MET A 88 14.90 18.34 -4.67
N GLY A 89 15.70 17.48 -4.03
CA GLY A 89 16.06 17.62 -2.62
C GLY A 89 14.92 17.28 -1.66
N ARG A 90 13.97 16.45 -2.09
CA ARG A 90 12.82 16.06 -1.27
C ARG A 90 12.88 14.60 -0.86
N SER A 91 12.14 14.25 0.20
CA SER A 91 12.00 12.87 0.66
C SER A 91 11.18 12.05 -0.34
N ASP A 92 11.30 10.73 -0.26
CA ASP A 92 10.52 9.82 -1.07
C ASP A 92 9.03 10.05 -0.83
N ALA A 93 8.27 10.15 -1.91
CA ALA A 93 6.82 10.31 -1.83
C ALA A 93 6.15 9.02 -1.37
N TYR A 94 6.72 7.87 -1.73
CA TYR A 94 6.19 6.56 -1.35
C TYR A 94 7.34 5.67 -0.86
N PRO A 95 7.72 5.78 0.43
CA PRO A 95 8.87 5.04 0.98
C PRO A 95 8.54 3.61 1.43
N PHE A 96 7.41 3.07 1.04
CA PHE A 96 6.92 1.76 1.51
C PHE A 96 7.36 0.65 0.56
N VAL A 97 7.62 -0.55 1.13
CA VAL A 97 8.03 -1.72 0.36
C VAL A 97 6.86 -2.70 0.28
N LEU A 98 6.48 -3.05 -0.95
CA LEU A 98 5.41 -4.01 -1.21
C LEU A 98 6.00 -5.41 -1.33
N ASN A 99 6.31 -6.03 -0.19
CA ASN A 99 6.84 -7.39 -0.16
C ASN A 99 5.70 -8.42 -0.33
N THR A 100 6.04 -9.71 -0.31
CA THR A 100 5.08 -10.79 -0.52
C THR A 100 3.92 -10.76 0.48
N ALA A 101 4.21 -10.50 1.77
CA ALA A 101 3.17 -10.43 2.79
C ALA A 101 2.21 -9.28 2.53
N VAL A 102 2.74 -8.10 2.17
CA VAL A 102 1.92 -6.93 1.85
C VAL A 102 1.11 -7.16 0.58
N GLU A 103 1.71 -7.78 -0.45
CA GLU A 103 0.97 -8.11 -1.68
C GLU A 103 -0.21 -9.02 -1.41
N GLN A 104 -0.05 -10.01 -0.53
CA GLN A 104 -1.14 -10.91 -0.15
C GLN A 104 -2.28 -10.14 0.52
N LYS A 105 -1.94 -9.16 1.36
CA LYS A 105 -2.94 -8.32 2.04
C LYS A 105 -3.68 -7.43 1.04
N LEU A 106 -2.97 -6.81 0.11
CA LEU A 106 -3.58 -5.99 -0.93
C LEU A 106 -4.47 -6.83 -1.84
N THR A 107 -4.05 -8.05 -2.17
CA THR A 107 -4.85 -8.98 -2.96
C THR A 107 -6.12 -9.36 -2.23
N PHE A 108 -6.05 -9.54 -0.91
CA PHE A 108 -7.22 -9.83 -0.10
C PHE A 108 -8.20 -8.65 -0.09
N VAL A 109 -7.71 -7.43 0.06
CA VAL A 109 -8.54 -6.21 -0.03
C VAL A 109 -9.24 -6.15 -1.38
N ASP A 110 -8.50 -6.40 -2.47
CA ASP A 110 -9.05 -6.40 -3.82
C ASP A 110 -10.19 -7.41 -3.95
N ARG A 111 -10.01 -8.60 -3.39
CA ARG A 111 -11.03 -9.66 -3.42
C ARG A 111 -12.28 -9.25 -2.67
N VAL A 112 -12.13 -8.61 -1.50
CA VAL A 112 -13.25 -8.12 -0.71
C VAL A 112 -14.04 -7.06 -1.50
N ILE A 113 -13.35 -6.13 -2.14
CA ILE A 113 -13.99 -5.08 -2.94
C ILE A 113 -14.78 -5.69 -4.09
N HIS A 114 -14.21 -6.66 -4.80
CA HIS A 114 -14.92 -7.33 -5.89
C HIS A 114 -16.19 -8.03 -5.41
N GLN A 115 -16.13 -8.70 -4.25
CA GLN A 115 -17.31 -9.34 -3.67
C GLN A 115 -18.39 -8.32 -3.32
N LEU A 116 -18.01 -7.18 -2.75
CA LEU A 116 -18.97 -6.12 -2.42
C LEU A 116 -19.62 -5.54 -3.67
N GLN A 117 -18.90 -5.42 -4.76
CA GLN A 117 -19.43 -4.92 -6.03
C GLN A 117 -20.41 -5.91 -6.68
N THR A 118 -20.14 -7.19 -6.58
CA THR A 118 -21.00 -8.22 -7.20
C THR A 118 -22.27 -8.50 -6.43
N GLN A 119 -22.40 -8.02 -5.21
CA GLN A 119 -23.60 -8.18 -4.37
C GLN A 119 -24.64 -7.09 -4.61
N ARG A 120 -24.39 -6.18 -5.51
CA ARG A 120 -25.31 -5.10 -5.83
C ARG A 120 -26.38 -5.54 -6.84
#